data_e5c38cb85d87fd5290c96010f16ed4c1
#
_entry.id   e5c38cb85d87fd5290c96010f16ed4c1
#
_cell.length_a   1.000
_cell.length_b   1.000
_cell.length_c   1.000
_cell.angle_alpha   90.00
_cell.angle_beta   90.00
_cell.angle_gamma   90.00
#
_symmetry.space_group_name_H-M   'P 1'
#
loop_
_entity.id
_entity.type
_entity.pdbx_description
1 polymer ?
#
loop_
_entity_poly.entity_id
_entity_poly.type
_entity_poly.pdbx_seq_one_letter_code
_entity_poly.pdbx_strand_id
1 'polypeptide(L)'
;MKAELLILGVLHRGNFHPYEIKRRLRNAMVECYTDVDVGTLYYAIRQLQKNKLIVAVRRERVARGGVRTVYGISASGKQRFQELLNEQFAAEGSVAQTLYGSMLFLQFSDLPLVANLLRTRIARETGAIRKTAEIRKELGSAPATGALHLLKHLELQHRLDRKWLQGVLADVEGGRVRDVADPKRLTRGWLAAKSQAKQRSGRPSGSRD
;
A
#
# COMPACT_ATOMS: atom_id res chain seq x y z
N MET A 1 11.50 -7.08 1.27
CA MET A 1 10.30 -7.39 0.46
C MET A 1 9.40 -6.18 0.24
N LYS A 2 8.87 -5.49 1.29
CA LYS A 2 7.99 -4.31 1.08
C LYS A 2 8.69 -3.15 0.33
N ALA A 3 9.91 -2.78 0.70
CA ALA A 3 10.66 -1.71 0.03
C ALA A 3 10.99 -2.05 -1.44
N GLU A 4 11.29 -3.30 -1.75
CA GLU A 4 11.56 -3.79 -3.10
C GLU A 4 10.36 -3.59 -4.02
N LEU A 5 9.16 -4.05 -3.61
CA LEU A 5 7.91 -3.85 -4.34
C LEU A 5 7.64 -2.38 -4.62
N LEU A 6 7.78 -1.53 -3.58
CA LEU A 6 7.50 -0.10 -3.68
C LEU A 6 8.45 0.62 -4.64
N ILE A 7 9.75 0.31 -4.58
CA ILE A 7 10.76 0.92 -5.47
C ILE A 7 10.53 0.49 -6.91
N LEU A 8 10.36 -0.83 -7.16
CA LEU A 8 10.12 -1.36 -8.50
C LEU A 8 8.81 -0.80 -9.08
N GLY A 9 7.75 -0.69 -8.28
CA GLY A 9 6.49 -0.12 -8.70
C GLY A 9 6.57 1.37 -9.06
N VAL A 10 7.36 2.16 -8.33
CA VAL A 10 7.63 3.56 -8.72
C VAL A 10 8.42 3.61 -10.02
N LEU A 11 9.45 2.78 -10.17
CA LEU A 11 10.29 2.73 -11.37
C LEU A 11 9.56 2.12 -12.59
N HIS A 12 8.49 1.38 -12.37
CA HIS A 12 7.61 0.92 -13.46
C HIS A 12 6.91 2.09 -14.17
N ARG A 13 6.75 3.24 -13.49
CA ARG A 13 6.14 4.46 -14.03
C ARG A 13 7.13 5.39 -14.72
N GLY A 14 8.45 5.13 -14.61
CA GLY A 14 9.49 5.96 -15.21
C GLY A 14 10.82 5.88 -14.47
N ASN A 15 11.79 6.66 -14.96
CA ASN A 15 13.15 6.67 -14.43
C ASN A 15 13.30 7.79 -13.40
N PHE A 16 13.76 7.46 -12.19
CA PHE A 16 13.85 8.41 -11.09
C PHE A 16 15.15 8.26 -10.30
N HIS A 17 15.63 9.35 -9.71
CA HIS A 17 16.69 9.29 -8.72
C HIS A 17 16.13 8.95 -7.32
N PRO A 18 16.95 8.45 -6.37
CA PRO A 18 16.47 7.95 -5.07
C PRO A 18 15.61 8.93 -4.28
N TYR A 19 15.96 10.22 -4.27
CA TYR A 19 15.17 11.25 -3.59
C TYR A 19 13.77 11.40 -4.21
N GLU A 20 13.65 11.30 -5.54
CA GLU A 20 12.35 11.36 -6.22
C GLU A 20 11.49 10.13 -5.91
N ILE A 21 12.11 8.94 -5.87
CA ILE A 21 11.43 7.70 -5.44
C ILE A 21 10.87 7.92 -4.02
N LYS A 22 11.70 8.37 -3.09
CA LYS A 22 11.27 8.70 -1.72
C LYS A 22 10.11 9.70 -1.69
N ARG A 23 10.21 10.79 -2.47
CA ARG A 23 9.17 11.83 -2.53
C ARG A 23 7.84 11.27 -3.02
N ARG A 24 7.86 10.42 -4.04
CA ARG A 24 6.66 9.78 -4.59
C ARG A 24 6.00 8.82 -3.59
N LEU A 25 6.79 8.03 -2.89
CA LEU A 25 6.29 7.13 -1.86
C LEU A 25 5.69 7.91 -0.68
N ARG A 26 6.34 8.97 -0.24
CA ARG A 26 5.80 9.87 0.79
C ARG A 26 4.51 10.55 0.35
N ASN A 27 4.41 11.00 -0.91
CA ASN A 27 3.18 11.59 -1.44
C ASN A 27 2.04 10.57 -1.54
N ALA A 28 2.35 9.29 -1.65
CA ALA A 28 1.40 8.18 -1.56
C ALA A 28 1.12 7.74 -0.12
N MET A 29 1.60 8.49 0.89
CA MET A 29 1.41 8.23 2.32
C MET A 29 1.86 6.82 2.75
N VAL A 30 2.89 6.26 2.09
CA VAL A 30 3.37 4.89 2.32
C VAL A 30 3.78 4.69 3.78
N GLU A 31 4.30 5.70 4.43
CA GLU A 31 4.65 5.72 5.86
C GLU A 31 3.47 5.48 6.82
N CYS A 32 2.23 5.73 6.37
CA CYS A 32 1.03 5.51 7.20
C CYS A 32 0.62 4.04 7.29
N TYR A 33 1.13 3.18 6.42
CA TYR A 33 0.71 1.78 6.35
C TYR A 33 1.85 0.79 6.04
N THR A 34 3.10 1.25 6.01
CA THR A 34 4.27 0.38 5.90
C THR A 34 5.42 0.91 6.78
N ASP A 35 6.20 0.01 7.37
CA ASP A 35 7.38 0.34 8.19
C ASP A 35 8.63 0.58 7.31
N VAL A 36 8.47 1.18 6.14
CA VAL A 36 9.59 1.47 5.23
C VAL A 36 10.15 2.86 5.53
N ASP A 37 11.22 2.91 6.29
CA ASP A 37 11.96 4.14 6.56
C ASP A 37 12.93 4.54 5.42
N VAL A 38 13.55 5.72 5.58
CA VAL A 38 14.47 6.28 4.59
C VAL A 38 15.76 5.46 4.44
N GLY A 39 16.30 4.95 5.54
CA GLY A 39 17.52 4.14 5.54
C GLY A 39 17.30 2.84 4.78
N THR A 40 16.19 2.18 5.07
CA THR A 40 15.74 0.98 4.38
C THR A 40 15.58 1.20 2.88
N LEU A 41 15.05 2.36 2.46
CA LEU A 41 14.86 2.68 1.04
C LEU A 41 16.19 2.76 0.27
N TYR A 42 17.18 3.50 0.81
CA TYR A 42 18.49 3.63 0.15
C TYR A 42 19.27 2.31 0.12
N TYR A 43 19.17 1.54 1.18
CA TYR A 43 19.74 0.19 1.22
C TYR A 43 19.10 -0.71 0.15
N ALA A 44 17.77 -0.73 0.07
CA ALA A 44 17.03 -1.51 -0.92
C ALA A 44 17.40 -1.12 -2.37
N ILE A 45 17.54 0.17 -2.69
CA ILE A 45 17.99 0.64 -4.01
C ILE A 45 19.37 0.06 -4.36
N ARG A 46 20.32 0.05 -3.43
CA ARG A 46 21.65 -0.55 -3.65
C ARG A 46 21.57 -2.05 -3.89
N GLN A 47 20.72 -2.78 -3.14
CA GLN A 47 20.52 -4.21 -3.35
C GLN A 47 19.85 -4.52 -4.69
N LEU A 48 18.83 -3.75 -5.08
CA LEU A 48 18.19 -3.88 -6.38
C LEU A 48 19.16 -3.66 -7.53
N GLN A 49 20.05 -2.67 -7.41
CA GLN A 49 21.11 -2.43 -8.40
C GLN A 49 22.12 -3.58 -8.45
N LYS A 50 22.58 -4.06 -7.30
CA LYS A 50 23.50 -5.21 -7.20
C LYS A 50 22.89 -6.46 -7.85
N ASN A 51 21.60 -6.67 -7.65
CA ASN A 51 20.85 -7.80 -8.22
C ASN A 51 20.40 -7.56 -9.67
N LYS A 52 20.84 -6.46 -10.31
CA LYS A 52 20.51 -6.09 -11.69
C LYS A 52 19.00 -5.91 -11.97
N LEU A 53 18.19 -5.73 -10.93
CA LEU A 53 16.74 -5.48 -11.05
C LEU A 53 16.44 -4.03 -11.45
N ILE A 54 17.36 -3.11 -11.15
CA ILE A 54 17.37 -1.74 -11.65
C ILE A 54 18.72 -1.40 -12.26
N VAL A 55 18.73 -0.45 -13.19
CA VAL A 55 19.95 0.00 -13.89
C VAL A 55 20.10 1.51 -13.78
N ALA A 56 21.35 1.98 -13.74
CA ALA A 56 21.66 3.40 -13.87
C ALA A 56 21.44 3.82 -15.33
N VAL A 57 20.45 4.67 -15.56
CA VAL A 57 20.08 5.14 -16.92
C VAL A 57 20.91 6.36 -17.33
N ARG A 58 21.10 7.28 -16.38
CA ARG A 58 21.88 8.50 -16.60
C ARG A 58 22.37 9.09 -15.28
N ARG A 59 23.39 9.95 -15.39
CA ARG A 59 23.90 10.77 -14.30
C ARG A 59 23.57 12.24 -14.59
N GLU A 60 23.07 12.96 -13.61
CA GLU A 60 22.70 14.36 -13.73
C GLU A 60 23.53 15.21 -12.76
N ARG A 61 24.05 16.35 -13.25
CA ARG A 61 24.67 17.35 -12.36
C ARG A 61 23.60 18.12 -11.61
N VAL A 62 23.84 18.40 -10.33
CA VAL A 62 22.92 19.17 -9.49
C VAL A 62 23.47 20.59 -9.34
N ALA A 63 22.58 21.59 -9.37
CA ALA A 63 22.93 23.02 -9.35
C ALA A 63 23.83 23.44 -8.15
N ARG A 64 23.78 22.68 -7.04
CA ARG A 64 24.60 22.93 -5.83
C ARG A 64 25.93 22.14 -5.80
N GLY A 65 26.39 21.61 -6.93
CA GLY A 65 27.54 20.73 -7.02
C GLY A 65 27.22 19.30 -6.59
N GLY A 66 27.68 18.35 -7.38
CA GLY A 66 27.46 16.93 -7.16
C GLY A 66 26.77 16.24 -8.35
N VAL A 67 26.77 14.92 -8.31
CA VAL A 67 26.18 14.06 -9.35
C VAL A 67 25.14 13.16 -8.71
N ARG A 68 23.95 13.09 -9.29
CA ARG A 68 22.93 12.13 -8.90
C ARG A 68 22.70 11.11 -10.01
N THR A 69 22.49 9.87 -9.62
CA THR A 69 22.17 8.78 -10.54
C THR A 69 20.67 8.61 -10.66
N VAL A 70 20.17 8.53 -11.88
CA VAL A 70 18.79 8.20 -12.22
C VAL A 70 18.73 6.72 -12.55
N TYR A 71 17.81 6.00 -11.91
CA TYR A 71 17.60 4.57 -12.09
C TYR A 71 16.34 4.29 -12.90
N GLY A 72 16.37 3.23 -13.68
CA GLY A 72 15.23 2.63 -14.37
C GLY A 72 15.08 1.16 -14.00
N ILE A 73 13.89 0.62 -14.17
CA ILE A 73 13.62 -0.81 -13.97
C ILE A 73 14.17 -1.62 -15.16
N SER A 74 14.85 -2.73 -14.89
CA SER A 74 15.32 -3.67 -15.92
C SER A 74 14.21 -4.65 -16.33
N ALA A 75 14.47 -5.49 -17.37
CA ALA A 75 13.56 -6.57 -17.74
C ALA A 75 13.35 -7.56 -16.59
N SER A 76 14.43 -7.99 -15.93
CA SER A 76 14.36 -8.85 -14.73
C SER A 76 13.68 -8.16 -13.56
N GLY A 77 13.85 -6.84 -13.42
CA GLY A 77 13.12 -6.05 -12.41
C GLY A 77 11.62 -6.01 -12.66
N LYS A 78 11.16 -5.92 -13.91
CA LYS A 78 9.74 -6.00 -14.27
C LYS A 78 9.15 -7.35 -13.92
N GLN A 79 9.87 -8.44 -14.25
CA GLN A 79 9.45 -9.78 -13.89
C GLN A 79 9.34 -9.93 -12.37
N ARG A 80 10.40 -9.53 -11.63
CA ARG A 80 10.41 -9.58 -10.16
C ARG A 80 9.28 -8.75 -9.54
N PHE A 81 8.94 -7.63 -10.12
CA PHE A 81 7.81 -6.81 -9.70
C PHE A 81 6.46 -7.55 -9.80
N GLN A 82 6.22 -8.28 -10.90
CA GLN A 82 5.01 -9.09 -11.05
C GLN A 82 4.98 -10.26 -10.03
N GLU A 83 6.10 -10.93 -9.83
CA GLU A 83 6.22 -11.97 -8.80
C GLU A 83 5.85 -11.44 -7.42
N LEU A 84 6.40 -10.28 -7.03
CA LEU A 84 6.12 -9.63 -5.74
C LEU A 84 4.65 -9.23 -5.61
N LEU A 85 4.00 -8.74 -6.66
CA LEU A 85 2.57 -8.45 -6.64
C LEU A 85 1.77 -9.73 -6.39
N ASN A 86 2.06 -10.79 -7.12
CA ASN A 86 1.37 -12.09 -6.97
C ASN A 86 1.59 -12.67 -5.56
N GLU A 87 2.83 -12.63 -5.06
CA GLU A 87 3.17 -13.05 -3.68
C GLU A 87 2.35 -12.27 -2.64
N GLN A 88 2.20 -10.95 -2.80
CA GLN A 88 1.44 -10.12 -1.84
C GLN A 88 -0.07 -10.41 -1.91
N PHE A 89 -0.63 -10.58 -3.09
CA PHE A 89 -2.05 -10.94 -3.24
C PHE A 89 -2.35 -12.34 -2.71
N ALA A 90 -1.43 -13.29 -2.89
CA ALA A 90 -1.57 -14.67 -2.39
C ALA A 90 -1.24 -14.80 -0.89
N ALA A 91 -0.47 -13.87 -0.30
CA ALA A 91 0.05 -13.98 1.06
C ALA A 91 -1.06 -14.13 2.10
N GLU A 92 -0.83 -14.93 3.12
CA GLU A 92 -1.68 -15.04 4.30
C GLU A 92 -1.34 -13.93 5.30
N GLY A 93 -2.32 -13.51 6.09
CA GLY A 93 -2.19 -12.46 7.08
C GLY A 93 -3.20 -11.33 6.91
N SER A 94 -3.11 -10.31 7.74
CA SER A 94 -4.05 -9.19 7.71
C SER A 94 -3.99 -8.44 6.38
N VAL A 95 -5.12 -7.91 5.95
CA VAL A 95 -5.26 -7.09 4.72
C VAL A 95 -4.25 -5.93 4.72
N ALA A 96 -4.12 -5.21 5.84
CA ALA A 96 -3.20 -4.09 5.96
C ALA A 96 -1.73 -4.49 5.74
N GLN A 97 -1.31 -5.64 6.28
CA GLN A 97 0.08 -6.09 6.17
C GLN A 97 0.43 -6.62 4.78
N THR A 98 -0.52 -7.24 4.10
CA THR A 98 -0.26 -7.97 2.85
C THR A 98 -0.68 -7.23 1.60
N LEU A 99 -1.76 -6.44 1.61
CA LEU A 99 -2.32 -5.86 0.40
C LEU A 99 -2.06 -4.37 0.20
N TYR A 100 -1.90 -3.57 1.26
CA TYR A 100 -1.83 -2.12 1.09
C TYR A 100 -0.72 -1.65 0.15
N GLY A 101 0.47 -2.27 0.22
CA GLY A 101 1.55 -1.96 -0.71
C GLY A 101 1.24 -2.31 -2.16
N SER A 102 0.55 -3.42 -2.39
CA SER A 102 0.18 -3.90 -3.74
C SER A 102 -0.95 -3.09 -4.35
N MET A 103 -1.88 -2.55 -3.53
CA MET A 103 -2.97 -1.71 -4.00
C MET A 103 -2.49 -0.47 -4.76
N LEU A 104 -1.33 0.09 -4.41
CA LEU A 104 -0.73 1.23 -5.14
C LEU A 104 -0.41 0.90 -6.60
N PHE A 105 -0.29 -0.37 -6.92
CA PHE A 105 0.17 -0.87 -8.22
C PHE A 105 -0.80 -1.86 -8.85
N LEU A 106 -2.03 -1.93 -8.33
CA LEU A 106 -3.07 -2.86 -8.78
C LEU A 106 -3.30 -2.81 -10.31
N GLN A 107 -3.19 -1.62 -10.92
CA GLN A 107 -3.34 -1.43 -12.35
C GLN A 107 -2.26 -2.12 -13.20
N PHE A 108 -1.15 -2.54 -12.61
CA PHE A 108 -0.05 -3.26 -13.28
C PHE A 108 -0.11 -4.77 -13.05
N SER A 109 -1.08 -5.25 -12.29
CA SER A 109 -1.24 -6.67 -11.95
C SER A 109 -1.96 -7.44 -13.05
N ASP A 110 -1.80 -8.76 -13.02
CA ASP A 110 -2.67 -9.69 -13.74
C ASP A 110 -4.06 -9.68 -13.08
N LEU A 111 -5.00 -8.89 -13.63
CA LEU A 111 -6.30 -8.68 -13.03
C LEU A 111 -7.15 -9.97 -12.90
N PRO A 112 -7.18 -10.90 -13.89
CA PRO A 112 -7.81 -12.20 -13.72
C PRO A 112 -7.26 -13.01 -12.55
N LEU A 113 -5.94 -13.08 -12.39
CA LEU A 113 -5.30 -13.75 -11.26
C LEU A 113 -5.65 -13.06 -9.95
N VAL A 114 -5.57 -11.74 -9.89
CA VAL A 114 -5.92 -10.95 -8.70
C VAL A 114 -7.38 -11.17 -8.30
N ALA A 115 -8.32 -11.21 -9.25
CA ALA A 115 -9.71 -11.48 -8.97
C ALA A 115 -9.91 -12.84 -8.28
N ASN A 116 -9.21 -13.88 -8.74
CA ASN A 116 -9.26 -15.20 -8.12
C ASN A 116 -8.68 -15.20 -6.70
N LEU A 117 -7.55 -14.52 -6.48
CA LEU A 117 -6.93 -14.38 -5.16
C LEU A 117 -7.81 -13.58 -4.20
N LEU A 118 -8.48 -12.52 -4.66
CA LEU A 118 -9.43 -11.75 -3.86
C LEU A 118 -10.64 -12.59 -3.46
N ARG A 119 -11.20 -13.41 -4.36
CA ARG A 119 -12.31 -14.34 -4.02
C ARG A 119 -11.89 -15.33 -2.94
N THR A 120 -10.68 -15.88 -3.04
CA THR A 120 -10.13 -16.78 -2.02
C THR A 120 -10.00 -16.09 -0.67
N ARG A 121 -9.52 -14.83 -0.64
CA ARG A 121 -9.44 -14.06 0.60
C ARG A 121 -10.80 -13.75 1.19
N ILE A 122 -11.77 -13.35 0.37
CA ILE A 122 -13.17 -13.11 0.80
C ILE A 122 -13.77 -14.37 1.44
N ALA A 123 -13.49 -15.54 0.89
CA ALA A 123 -13.91 -16.81 1.47
C ALA A 123 -13.25 -17.07 2.84
N ARG A 124 -11.96 -16.77 2.99
CA ARG A 124 -11.24 -16.87 4.29
C ARG A 124 -11.84 -15.93 5.34
N GLU A 125 -12.07 -14.66 5.00
CA GLU A 125 -12.69 -13.69 5.91
C GLU A 125 -14.11 -14.15 6.33
N THR A 126 -14.85 -14.72 5.39
CA THR A 126 -16.19 -15.28 5.68
C THR A 126 -16.10 -16.47 6.65
N GLY A 127 -15.12 -17.35 6.46
CA GLY A 127 -14.85 -18.46 7.38
C GLY A 127 -14.44 -17.98 8.77
N ALA A 128 -13.56 -16.98 8.84
CA ALA A 128 -13.12 -16.39 10.11
C ALA A 128 -14.28 -15.74 10.89
N ILE A 129 -15.17 -15.02 10.21
CA ILE A 129 -16.37 -14.45 10.83
C ILE A 129 -17.24 -15.55 11.45
N ARG A 130 -17.49 -16.65 10.69
CA ARG A 130 -18.26 -17.79 11.19
C ARG A 130 -17.60 -18.42 12.41
N LYS A 131 -16.31 -18.74 12.33
CA LYS A 131 -15.56 -19.34 13.42
C LYS A 131 -15.57 -18.46 14.68
N THR A 132 -15.40 -17.16 14.55
CA THR A 132 -15.45 -16.22 15.68
C THR A 132 -16.83 -16.19 16.32
N ALA A 133 -17.90 -16.27 15.53
CA ALA A 133 -19.27 -16.33 16.03
C ALA A 133 -19.56 -17.65 16.76
N GLU A 134 -19.06 -18.78 16.25
CA GLU A 134 -19.15 -20.10 16.89
C GLU A 134 -18.45 -20.10 18.26
N ILE A 135 -17.19 -19.64 18.33
CA ILE A 135 -16.43 -19.54 19.59
C ILE A 135 -17.18 -18.67 20.60
N ARG A 136 -17.75 -17.53 20.17
CA ARG A 136 -18.53 -16.64 21.04
C ARG A 136 -19.78 -17.34 21.59
N LYS A 137 -20.42 -18.17 20.79
CA LYS A 137 -21.59 -18.96 21.21
C LYS A 137 -21.20 -20.04 22.22
N GLU A 138 -20.07 -20.73 22.01
CA GLU A 138 -19.57 -21.77 22.90
C GLU A 138 -19.13 -21.22 24.26
N LEU A 139 -18.59 -20.00 24.32
CA LEU A 139 -18.22 -19.33 25.57
C LEU A 139 -19.41 -18.96 26.48
N GLY A 140 -20.63 -19.02 25.96
CA GLY A 140 -21.86 -18.76 26.71
C GLY A 140 -22.02 -17.33 27.20
N SER A 141 -22.81 -17.13 28.28
CA SER A 141 -23.23 -15.81 28.73
C SER A 141 -22.26 -15.08 29.67
N ALA A 142 -21.18 -15.73 30.12
CA ALA A 142 -20.27 -15.16 31.13
C ALA A 142 -18.76 -15.40 30.82
N PRO A 143 -18.28 -15.14 29.60
CA PRO A 143 -16.83 -15.18 29.35
C PRO A 143 -16.13 -14.00 30.03
N ALA A 144 -14.83 -14.13 30.27
CA ALA A 144 -14.02 -13.02 30.76
C ALA A 144 -14.15 -11.82 29.83
N THR A 145 -14.36 -10.63 30.40
CA THR A 145 -14.62 -9.39 29.64
C THR A 145 -13.60 -9.09 28.56
N GLY A 146 -12.29 -9.36 28.84
CA GLY A 146 -11.21 -9.20 27.85
C GLY A 146 -11.35 -10.11 26.65
N ALA A 147 -11.76 -11.38 26.84
CA ALA A 147 -11.98 -12.33 25.74
C ALA A 147 -13.17 -11.90 24.86
N LEU A 148 -14.25 -11.39 25.45
CA LEU A 148 -15.38 -10.84 24.70
C LEU A 148 -14.99 -9.65 23.83
N HIS A 149 -14.22 -8.70 24.38
CA HIS A 149 -13.74 -7.55 23.63
C HIS A 149 -12.85 -7.97 22.48
N LEU A 150 -11.93 -8.94 22.71
CA LEU A 150 -11.05 -9.48 21.66
C LEU A 150 -11.87 -10.13 20.54
N LEU A 151 -12.79 -11.04 20.85
CA LEU A 151 -13.62 -11.72 19.85
C LEU A 151 -14.49 -10.74 19.06
N LYS A 152 -15.07 -9.75 19.73
CA LYS A 152 -15.86 -8.71 19.06
C LYS A 152 -15.00 -7.87 18.11
N HIS A 153 -13.78 -7.51 18.53
CA HIS A 153 -12.85 -6.77 17.68
C HIS A 153 -12.44 -7.58 16.45
N LEU A 154 -12.07 -8.86 16.62
CA LEU A 154 -11.72 -9.75 15.51
C LEU A 154 -12.87 -9.91 14.52
N GLU A 155 -14.10 -10.12 15.01
CA GLU A 155 -15.27 -10.22 14.13
C GLU A 155 -15.49 -8.93 13.32
N LEU A 156 -15.39 -7.76 13.95
CA LEU A 156 -15.54 -6.47 13.28
C LEU A 156 -14.46 -6.24 12.22
N GLN A 157 -13.22 -6.61 12.53
CA GLN A 157 -12.10 -6.49 11.60
C GLN A 157 -12.32 -7.38 10.36
N HIS A 158 -12.66 -8.66 10.55
CA HIS A 158 -12.94 -9.56 9.44
C HIS A 158 -14.14 -9.10 8.58
N ARG A 159 -15.18 -8.54 9.20
CA ARG A 159 -16.32 -7.97 8.47
C ARG A 159 -15.91 -6.74 7.64
N LEU A 160 -15.08 -5.85 8.18
CA LEU A 160 -14.55 -4.69 7.49
C LEU A 160 -13.68 -5.11 6.30
N ASP A 161 -12.72 -6.01 6.54
CA ASP A 161 -11.81 -6.50 5.53
C ASP A 161 -12.57 -7.20 4.40
N ARG A 162 -13.54 -8.05 4.70
CA ARG A 162 -14.40 -8.69 3.71
C ARG A 162 -15.15 -7.67 2.84
N LYS A 163 -15.77 -6.67 3.46
CA LYS A 163 -16.51 -5.63 2.73
C LYS A 163 -15.58 -4.84 1.81
N TRP A 164 -14.41 -4.49 2.29
CA TRP A 164 -13.39 -3.78 1.52
C TRP A 164 -12.90 -4.63 0.34
N LEU A 165 -12.55 -5.89 0.55
CA LEU A 165 -12.13 -6.83 -0.49
C LEU A 165 -13.21 -7.02 -1.57
N GLN A 166 -14.48 -7.10 -1.19
CA GLN A 166 -15.60 -7.17 -2.14
C GLN A 166 -15.69 -5.92 -3.02
N GLY A 167 -15.46 -4.73 -2.46
CA GLY A 167 -15.38 -3.48 -3.22
C GLY A 167 -14.23 -3.49 -4.23
N VAL A 168 -13.03 -3.92 -3.80
CA VAL A 168 -11.87 -4.04 -4.69
C VAL A 168 -12.13 -5.05 -5.80
N LEU A 169 -12.72 -6.22 -5.48
CA LEU A 169 -13.07 -7.23 -6.47
C LEU A 169 -14.06 -6.69 -7.52
N ALA A 170 -15.08 -5.97 -7.09
CA ALA A 170 -16.06 -5.36 -8.00
C ALA A 170 -15.41 -4.33 -8.95
N ASP A 171 -14.39 -3.60 -8.49
CA ASP A 171 -13.63 -2.67 -9.33
C ASP A 171 -12.72 -3.41 -10.32
N VAL A 172 -12.08 -4.50 -9.88
CA VAL A 172 -11.26 -5.36 -10.75
C VAL A 172 -12.10 -5.98 -11.87
N GLU A 173 -13.24 -6.59 -11.52
CA GLU A 173 -14.14 -7.24 -12.47
C GLU A 173 -14.82 -6.23 -13.41
N GLY A 174 -15.16 -5.05 -12.90
CA GLY A 174 -15.75 -3.96 -13.68
C GLY A 174 -14.75 -3.19 -14.55
N GLY A 175 -13.47 -3.55 -14.57
CA GLY A 175 -12.43 -2.90 -15.38
C GLY A 175 -12.05 -1.48 -14.92
N ARG A 176 -12.58 -0.99 -13.79
CA ARG A 176 -12.35 0.37 -13.26
C ARG A 176 -10.93 0.61 -12.77
N VAL A 177 -10.20 -0.46 -12.46
CA VAL A 177 -8.81 -0.40 -11.95
C VAL A 177 -7.83 0.19 -12.97
N ARG A 178 -8.15 0.14 -14.26
CA ARG A 178 -7.27 0.63 -15.35
C ARG A 178 -7.38 2.15 -15.56
N ASP A 179 -8.35 2.78 -14.95
CA ASP A 179 -8.49 4.23 -14.97
C ASP A 179 -7.44 4.87 -14.07
N VAL A 180 -6.33 5.26 -14.68
CA VAL A 180 -5.23 5.94 -13.96
C VAL A 180 -5.70 7.35 -13.65
N ALA A 181 -6.09 7.62 -12.41
CA ALA A 181 -6.29 8.98 -11.95
C ALA A 181 -5.00 9.80 -12.19
N ASP A 182 -5.10 10.98 -12.84
CA ASP A 182 -3.96 11.85 -13.07
C ASP A 182 -3.21 12.11 -11.74
N PRO A 183 -1.94 11.68 -11.62
CA PRO A 183 -1.18 11.87 -10.38
C PRO A 183 -1.11 13.33 -9.93
N LYS A 184 -1.22 14.28 -10.87
CA LYS A 184 -1.25 15.71 -10.56
C LYS A 184 -2.58 16.13 -9.91
N ARG A 185 -3.68 15.46 -10.19
CA ARG A 185 -4.98 15.72 -9.52
C ARG A 185 -4.98 15.23 -8.08
N LEU A 186 -4.45 14.05 -7.82
CA LEU A 186 -4.31 13.50 -6.46
C LEU A 186 -3.43 14.40 -5.59
N THR A 187 -2.29 14.87 -6.12
CA THR A 187 -1.38 15.77 -5.41
C THR A 187 -2.03 17.13 -5.12
N ARG A 188 -2.78 17.69 -6.05
CA ARG A 188 -3.49 18.97 -5.86
C ARG A 188 -4.59 18.87 -4.81
N GLY A 189 -5.40 17.83 -4.83
CA GLY A 189 -6.46 17.58 -3.84
C GLY A 189 -5.89 17.45 -2.42
N TRP A 190 -4.80 16.71 -2.26
CA TRP A 190 -4.14 16.53 -0.97
C TRP A 190 -3.49 17.81 -0.44
N LEU A 191 -2.82 18.60 -1.30
CA LEU A 191 -2.24 19.90 -0.92
C LEU A 191 -3.32 20.89 -0.51
N ALA A 192 -4.45 20.92 -1.19
CA ALA A 192 -5.60 21.74 -0.83
C ALA A 192 -6.19 21.34 0.53
N ALA A 193 -6.36 20.05 0.79
CA ALA A 193 -6.85 19.54 2.07
C ALA A 193 -5.88 19.87 3.22
N LYS A 194 -4.56 19.76 3.01
CA LYS A 194 -3.54 20.10 4.01
C LYS A 194 -3.51 21.61 4.31
N SER A 195 -3.71 22.46 3.31
CA SER A 195 -3.82 23.92 3.48
C SER A 195 -5.05 24.31 4.29
N GLN A 196 -6.20 23.68 4.03
CA GLN A 196 -7.43 23.91 4.78
C GLN A 196 -7.33 23.43 6.23
N ALA A 197 -6.68 22.30 6.48
CA ALA A 197 -6.44 21.79 7.83
C ALA A 197 -5.54 22.75 8.64
N LYS A 198 -4.49 23.31 8.01
CA LYS A 198 -3.58 24.27 8.64
C LYS A 198 -4.27 25.60 8.95
N GLN A 199 -5.22 26.05 8.12
CA GLN A 199 -6.02 27.26 8.37
C GLN A 199 -7.03 27.05 9.52
N ARG A 200 -7.57 25.84 9.69
CA ARG A 200 -8.48 25.53 10.80
C ARG A 200 -7.77 25.42 12.15
N SER A 201 -6.52 24.93 12.17
CA SER A 201 -5.72 24.83 13.40
C SER A 201 -5.06 26.15 13.80
N GLY A 202 -5.07 27.18 12.95
CA GLY A 202 -4.45 28.49 13.21
C GLY A 202 -5.41 29.60 13.60
N ARG A 203 -6.69 29.33 13.89
CA ARG A 203 -7.57 30.33 14.47
C ARG A 203 -7.36 30.39 15.99
N PRO A 204 -6.90 31.51 16.55
CA PRO A 204 -6.83 31.69 18.00
C PRO A 204 -8.27 31.66 18.53
N SER A 205 -8.48 30.91 19.61
CA SER A 205 -9.70 31.00 20.42
C SER A 205 -9.85 32.44 20.89
N GLY A 206 -10.79 33.17 20.30
CA GLY A 206 -11.10 34.54 20.71
C GLY A 206 -11.49 34.54 22.18
N SER A 207 -10.81 35.38 22.94
CA SER A 207 -11.17 35.81 24.29
C SER A 207 -12.64 36.24 24.28
N ARG A 208 -13.42 35.65 25.17
CA ARG A 208 -14.68 36.25 25.64
C ARG A 208 -14.34 36.99 26.92
N ASP A 209 -14.39 38.28 26.82
CA ASP A 209 -14.64 39.15 27.97
C ASP A 209 -16.09 38.98 28.45
#